data_ec324714c085491f30247d150d9aa9fc
#
_entry.id   ec324714c085491f30247d150d9aa9fc
#
_cell.length_a   1.000
_cell.length_b   1.000
_cell.length_c   1.000
_cell.angle_alpha   90.00
_cell.angle_beta   90.00
_cell.angle_gamma   90.00
#
_symmetry.space_group_name_H-M   'P 1'
#
loop_
_entity.id
_entity.type
_entity.pdbx_description
1 polymer ?
#
loop_
_entity_poly.entity_id
_entity_poly.type
_entity_poly.pdbx_seq_one_letter_code
_entity_poly.pdbx_strand_id
1 'polypeptide(L)'
;CENQFLVDYIAKWSIKEVENGFQWKFDDTIFDKLGISHMGRNIAFDLKCKLGVIYGTESLMMTEEILTFIEDNVAEGTPIIPIEQAAHHVPLDQPQELVKSIKLIAKDWI
;
A
#
# COMPACT_ATOMS: atom_id res chain seq x y z
N CYS A 1 10.98 -4.97 4.02
CA CYS A 1 11.92 -4.43 3.01
C CYS A 1 13.30 -5.02 3.22
N GLU A 2 13.83 -5.71 2.22
CA GLU A 2 15.16 -6.33 2.28
C GLU A 2 16.30 -5.36 1.91
N ASN A 3 15.97 -4.20 1.35
CA ASN A 3 16.96 -3.20 0.99
C ASN A 3 17.38 -2.38 2.21
N GLN A 4 18.47 -2.79 2.86
CA GLN A 4 18.99 -2.16 4.08
C GLN A 4 19.29 -0.66 3.90
N PHE A 5 19.78 -0.26 2.72
CA PHE A 5 20.04 1.16 2.43
C PHE A 5 18.76 2.01 2.50
N LEU A 6 17.66 1.51 1.94
CA LEU A 6 16.37 2.20 2.02
C LEU A 6 15.81 2.19 3.44
N VAL A 7 15.96 1.09 4.16
CA VAL A 7 15.54 0.99 5.57
C VAL A 7 16.26 2.03 6.42
N ASP A 8 17.59 2.10 6.32
CA ASP A 8 18.41 3.07 7.07
C ASP A 8 18.08 4.51 6.69
N TYR A 9 17.89 4.78 5.40
CA TYR A 9 17.52 6.10 4.91
C TYR A 9 16.16 6.55 5.46
N ILE A 10 15.15 5.68 5.38
CA ILE A 10 13.80 5.99 5.88
C ILE A 10 13.83 6.14 7.41
N ALA A 11 14.50 5.25 8.13
CA ALA A 11 14.63 5.33 9.59
C ALA A 11 15.23 6.68 10.00
N LYS A 12 16.34 7.09 9.37
CA LYS A 12 17.01 8.37 9.63
C LYS A 12 16.08 9.57 9.50
N TRP A 13 15.20 9.58 8.49
CA TRP A 13 14.31 10.71 8.22
C TRP A 13 12.97 10.62 8.94
N SER A 14 12.63 9.45 9.48
CA SER A 14 11.38 9.21 10.20
C SER A 14 11.46 9.51 11.70
N ILE A 15 12.65 9.71 12.25
CA ILE A 15 12.88 10.03 13.66
C ILE A 15 13.32 11.47 13.84
N LYS A 16 13.08 12.01 15.04
CA LYS A 16 13.59 13.29 15.53
C LYS A 16 14.22 13.12 16.90
N GLU A 17 15.24 13.91 17.16
CA GLU A 17 15.86 13.98 18.47
C GLU A 17 14.96 14.77 19.45
N VAL A 18 14.86 14.30 20.68
CA VAL A 18 14.15 14.91 21.78
C VAL A 18 15.04 14.87 23.03
N GLU A 19 14.68 15.59 24.08
CA GLU A 19 15.49 15.76 25.30
C GLU A 19 16.03 14.45 25.89
N ASN A 20 15.26 13.37 25.83
CA ASN A 20 15.62 12.06 26.39
C ASN A 20 15.86 10.96 25.36
N GLY A 21 16.24 11.31 24.11
CA GLY A 21 16.52 10.32 23.05
C GLY A 21 15.89 10.64 21.70
N PHE A 22 15.25 9.64 21.08
CA PHE A 22 14.64 9.78 19.77
C PHE A 22 13.16 9.43 19.80
N GLN A 23 12.38 10.08 18.96
CA GLN A 23 10.96 9.87 18.80
C GLN A 23 10.62 9.79 17.31
N TRP A 24 9.58 9.05 16.95
CA TRP A 24 9.01 9.08 15.61
C TRP A 24 8.48 10.47 15.27
N LYS A 25 8.59 10.88 14.01
CA LYS A 25 8.04 12.14 13.53
C LYS A 25 6.53 12.07 13.27
N PHE A 26 5.99 10.88 13.02
CA PHE A 26 4.55 10.74 12.81
C PHE A 26 3.78 10.84 14.15
N ASP A 27 2.52 11.21 14.03
CA ASP A 27 1.58 11.23 15.17
C ASP A 27 1.17 9.79 15.53
N ASP A 28 1.65 9.26 16.65
CA ASP A 28 1.34 7.91 17.12
C ASP A 28 -0.13 7.72 17.51
N THR A 29 -0.87 8.82 17.72
CA THR A 29 -2.32 8.78 17.98
C THR A 29 -3.16 8.77 16.71
N ILE A 30 -2.55 8.71 15.51
CA ILE A 30 -3.27 8.77 14.23
C ILE A 30 -4.28 7.61 14.09
N PHE A 31 -3.92 6.43 14.55
CA PHE A 31 -4.78 5.26 14.47
C PHE A 31 -6.00 5.35 15.38
N ASP A 32 -5.88 6.02 16.53
CA ASP A 32 -6.99 6.30 17.44
C ASP A 32 -7.98 7.29 16.82
N LYS A 33 -7.46 8.25 16.03
CA LYS A 33 -8.24 9.30 15.36
C LYS A 33 -8.93 8.83 14.08
N LEU A 34 -8.34 7.87 13.36
CA LEU A 34 -8.83 7.45 12.05
C LEU A 34 -10.04 6.51 12.08
N GLY A 35 -10.41 5.96 13.24
CA GLY A 35 -11.57 5.08 13.35
C GLY A 35 -11.52 3.93 12.33
N ILE A 36 -10.44 3.20 12.28
CA ILE A 36 -10.07 2.21 11.24
C ILE A 36 -11.17 1.19 10.90
N SER A 37 -12.15 0.99 11.78
CA SER A 37 -13.20 0.00 11.59
C SER A 37 -14.13 0.22 10.36
N HIS A 38 -14.10 1.40 9.73
CA HIS A 38 -15.02 1.72 8.64
C HIS A 38 -14.35 2.28 7.37
N MET A 39 -13.03 2.50 7.37
CA MET A 39 -12.33 3.22 6.31
C MET A 39 -12.18 2.46 4.99
N GLY A 40 -12.38 1.14 4.97
CA GLY A 40 -12.16 0.33 3.78
C GLY A 40 -13.41 -0.05 2.99
N ARG A 41 -14.59 0.03 3.60
CA ARG A 41 -15.77 -0.63 3.01
C ARG A 41 -16.55 0.20 1.99
N ASN A 42 -16.41 1.53 1.97
CA ASN A 42 -17.28 2.37 1.15
C ASN A 42 -16.59 3.25 0.12
N ILE A 43 -15.26 3.36 0.12
CA ILE A 43 -14.56 4.36 -0.71
C ILE A 43 -14.19 3.80 -2.10
N ALA A 44 -13.95 2.51 -2.22
CA ALA A 44 -13.37 1.92 -3.43
C ALA A 44 -14.38 1.53 -4.51
N PHE A 45 -15.67 1.47 -4.22
CA PHE A 45 -16.63 0.77 -5.07
C PHE A 45 -17.65 1.66 -5.81
N ASP A 46 -17.75 2.94 -5.46
CA ASP A 46 -18.56 3.93 -6.23
C ASP A 46 -17.65 4.94 -6.95
N LEU A 47 -16.55 4.46 -7.52
CA LEU A 47 -15.61 5.29 -8.25
C LEU A 47 -16.12 5.58 -9.66
N LYS A 48 -16.07 6.86 -10.05
CA LYS A 48 -16.38 7.32 -11.42
C LYS A 48 -15.14 7.36 -12.32
N CYS A 49 -14.04 6.76 -11.87
CA CYS A 49 -12.78 6.66 -12.60
C CYS A 49 -12.37 5.19 -12.76
N LYS A 50 -11.46 4.93 -13.69
CA LYS A 50 -10.86 3.60 -13.84
C LYS A 50 -10.08 3.24 -12.57
N LEU A 51 -10.19 1.99 -12.15
CA LEU A 51 -9.53 1.42 -10.98
C LEU A 51 -8.56 0.33 -11.41
N GLY A 52 -7.44 0.24 -10.73
CA GLY A 52 -6.53 -0.89 -10.76
C GLY A 52 -5.98 -1.13 -9.35
N VAL A 53 -5.81 -2.37 -8.98
CA VAL A 53 -5.29 -2.78 -7.67
C VAL A 53 -3.93 -3.42 -7.88
N ILE A 54 -2.93 -2.98 -7.10
CA ILE A 54 -1.60 -3.58 -7.07
C ILE A 54 -1.27 -3.88 -5.62
N TYR A 55 -0.80 -5.08 -5.33
CA TYR A 55 -0.47 -5.47 -3.96
C TYR A 55 0.76 -6.38 -3.91
N GLY A 56 1.42 -6.41 -2.75
CA GLY A 56 2.53 -7.32 -2.49
C GLY A 56 2.03 -8.67 -1.96
N THR A 57 2.54 -9.77 -2.51
CA THR A 57 2.14 -11.14 -2.13
C THR A 57 2.50 -11.51 -0.70
N GLU A 58 3.47 -10.81 -0.10
CA GLU A 58 3.91 -11.01 1.29
C GLU A 58 3.28 -10.00 2.26
N SER A 59 2.29 -9.23 1.82
CA SER A 59 1.59 -8.28 2.66
C SER A 59 0.66 -8.99 3.65
N LEU A 60 0.93 -8.87 4.94
CA LEU A 60 0.08 -9.40 6.00
C LEU A 60 -1.31 -8.74 6.04
N MET A 61 -1.49 -7.61 5.37
CA MET A 61 -2.77 -6.90 5.26
C MET A 61 -3.61 -7.37 4.07
N MET A 62 -3.01 -8.07 3.09
CA MET A 62 -3.70 -8.58 1.91
C MET A 62 -3.96 -10.07 2.08
N THR A 63 -4.89 -10.38 2.98
CA THR A 63 -5.34 -11.76 3.22
C THR A 63 -6.23 -12.25 2.08
N GLU A 64 -6.40 -13.57 1.95
CA GLU A 64 -7.30 -14.18 0.98
C GLU A 64 -8.74 -13.63 1.10
N GLU A 65 -9.21 -13.40 2.33
CA GLU A 65 -10.52 -12.81 2.60
C GLU A 65 -10.63 -11.38 2.02
N ILE A 66 -9.57 -10.56 2.18
CA ILE A 66 -9.55 -9.19 1.65
C ILE A 66 -9.46 -9.21 0.12
N LEU A 67 -8.66 -10.11 -0.47
CA LEU A 67 -8.58 -10.24 -1.92
C LEU A 67 -9.93 -10.65 -2.51
N THR A 68 -10.58 -11.67 -1.95
CA THR A 68 -11.92 -12.09 -2.36
C THR A 68 -12.92 -10.92 -2.24
N PHE A 69 -12.87 -10.19 -1.12
CA PHE A 69 -13.74 -9.02 -0.95
C PHE A 69 -13.48 -7.94 -2.03
N ILE A 70 -12.23 -7.69 -2.40
CA ILE A 70 -11.90 -6.75 -3.49
C ILE A 70 -12.47 -7.27 -4.81
N GLU A 71 -12.20 -8.52 -5.17
CA GLU A 71 -12.66 -9.15 -6.40
C GLU A 71 -14.18 -9.10 -6.56
N ASP A 72 -14.91 -9.37 -5.48
CA ASP A 72 -16.38 -9.36 -5.46
C ASP A 72 -16.99 -7.96 -5.58
N ASN A 73 -16.23 -6.92 -5.28
CA ASN A 73 -16.76 -5.54 -5.19
C ASN A 73 -16.19 -4.56 -6.22
N VAL A 74 -15.21 -4.95 -7.01
CA VAL A 74 -14.72 -4.11 -8.12
C VAL A 74 -15.45 -4.45 -9.41
N ALA A 75 -15.41 -3.54 -10.37
CA ALA A 75 -16.02 -3.77 -11.69
C ALA A 75 -15.33 -4.94 -12.40
N GLU A 76 -16.10 -5.73 -13.15
CA GLU A 76 -15.57 -6.81 -13.98
C GLU A 76 -14.46 -6.29 -14.91
N GLY A 77 -13.33 -7.01 -14.95
CA GLY A 77 -12.16 -6.63 -15.74
C GLY A 77 -11.25 -5.59 -15.06
N THR A 78 -11.52 -5.20 -13.82
CA THR A 78 -10.57 -4.39 -13.03
C THR A 78 -9.25 -5.15 -12.86
N PRO A 79 -8.10 -4.58 -13.29
CA PRO A 79 -6.82 -5.24 -13.10
C PRO A 79 -6.46 -5.35 -11.62
N ILE A 80 -6.17 -6.56 -11.17
CA ILE A 80 -5.66 -6.87 -9.82
C ILE A 80 -4.32 -7.57 -10.00
N ILE A 81 -3.22 -6.89 -9.69
CA ILE A 81 -1.86 -7.34 -10.01
C ILE A 81 -1.09 -7.64 -8.73
N PRO A 82 -0.74 -8.91 -8.49
CA PRO A 82 0.18 -9.29 -7.43
C PRO A 82 1.62 -8.91 -7.80
N ILE A 83 2.39 -8.43 -6.85
CA ILE A 83 3.83 -8.23 -6.95
C ILE A 83 4.52 -9.21 -6.01
N GLU A 84 5.25 -10.13 -6.60
CA GLU A 84 6.01 -11.14 -5.86
C GLU A 84 7.13 -10.50 -5.02
N GLN A 85 7.48 -11.12 -3.89
CA GLN A 85 8.54 -10.66 -3.00
C GLN A 85 8.37 -9.22 -2.53
N ALA A 86 7.14 -8.76 -2.41
CA ALA A 86 6.79 -7.46 -1.87
C ALA A 86 5.84 -7.62 -0.68
N ALA A 87 6.16 -6.94 0.42
CA ALA A 87 5.27 -6.79 1.55
C ALA A 87 4.28 -5.62 1.32
N HIS A 88 3.79 -5.01 2.38
CA HIS A 88 2.77 -3.95 2.28
C HIS A 88 3.26 -2.70 1.52
N HIS A 89 4.54 -2.37 1.66
CA HIS A 89 5.15 -1.20 1.00
C HIS A 89 5.83 -1.58 -0.31
N VAL A 90 5.05 -2.00 -1.30
CA VAL A 90 5.53 -2.40 -2.64
C VAL A 90 6.56 -1.43 -3.25
N PRO A 91 6.40 -0.08 -3.16
CA PRO A 91 7.39 0.86 -3.69
C PRO A 91 8.79 0.72 -3.08
N LEU A 92 8.89 0.18 -1.87
CA LEU A 92 10.17 0.00 -1.18
C LEU A 92 10.78 -1.38 -1.47
N ASP A 93 9.93 -2.38 -1.65
CA ASP A 93 10.38 -3.76 -1.86
C ASP A 93 10.65 -4.04 -3.35
N GLN A 94 9.72 -3.66 -4.23
CA GLN A 94 9.76 -3.96 -5.67
C GLN A 94 9.41 -2.73 -6.53
N PRO A 95 10.19 -1.64 -6.48
CA PRO A 95 9.87 -0.39 -7.19
C PRO A 95 9.79 -0.55 -8.71
N GLN A 96 10.63 -1.41 -9.29
CA GLN A 96 10.65 -1.62 -10.74
C GLN A 96 9.42 -2.39 -11.23
N GLU A 97 9.02 -3.43 -10.50
CA GLU A 97 7.83 -4.21 -10.82
C GLU A 97 6.56 -3.37 -10.63
N LEU A 98 6.54 -2.53 -9.60
CA LEU A 98 5.45 -1.56 -9.42
C LEU A 98 5.32 -0.63 -10.65
N VAL A 99 6.42 -0.05 -11.12
CA VAL A 99 6.40 0.84 -12.30
C VAL A 99 5.95 0.10 -13.56
N LYS A 100 6.38 -1.14 -13.76
CA LYS A 100 5.93 -1.98 -14.90
C LYS A 100 4.42 -2.22 -14.82
N SER A 101 3.92 -2.58 -13.64
CA SER A 101 2.49 -2.85 -13.41
C SER A 101 1.64 -1.60 -13.61
N ILE A 102 2.08 -0.45 -13.12
CA ILE A 102 1.39 0.83 -13.37
C ILE A 102 1.35 1.15 -14.87
N LYS A 103 2.45 0.99 -15.59
CA LYS A 103 2.49 1.22 -17.04
C LYS A 103 1.57 0.27 -17.80
N LEU A 104 1.49 -0.99 -17.39
CA LEU A 104 0.61 -1.99 -17.98
C LEU A 104 -0.86 -1.57 -17.81
N ILE A 105 -1.27 -1.21 -16.59
CA ILE A 105 -2.64 -0.77 -16.30
C ILE A 105 -2.97 0.53 -17.04
N ALA A 106 -2.06 1.50 -17.02
CA ALA A 106 -2.29 2.81 -17.58
C ALA A 106 -2.30 2.84 -19.11
N LYS A 107 -1.77 1.81 -19.79
CA LYS A 107 -1.71 1.74 -21.26
C LYS A 107 -3.07 1.91 -21.91
N ASP A 108 -4.11 1.35 -21.31
CA ASP A 108 -5.48 1.39 -21.80
C ASP A 108 -6.31 2.54 -21.20
N TRP A 109 -5.66 3.40 -20.40
CA TRP A 109 -6.30 4.55 -19.74
C TRP A 109 -5.99 5.87 -20.43
N ILE A 110 -4.93 5.91 -21.21
CA ILE A 110 -4.45 7.04 -21.98
C ILE A 110 -4.61 6.72 -23.46
#